data_4d18c3644dd0f08963a9bb9f5f58d6bd
#
_entry.id   4d18c3644dd0f08963a9bb9f5f58d6bd
#
_cell.length_a   1.000
_cell.length_b   1.000
_cell.length_c   1.000
_cell.angle_alpha   90.00
_cell.angle_beta   90.00
_cell.angle_gamma   90.00
#
_symmetry.space_group_name_H-M   'P 1'
#
loop_
_entity.id
_entity.type
_entity.pdbx_description
1 polymer ?
#
loop_
_entity_poly.entity_id
_entity_poly.type
_entity_poly.pdbx_seq_one_letter_code
_entity_poly.pdbx_strand_id
1 'polypeptide(L)'
;LRHSSAVARKALDIAKRHPELNLDLNFIEETAMLHDIGVIKTDAPDIKCYGNEPYIRHGVLGAEMLRAEGMPRHARVCERHTGAGLSLQEIVSRNLPLPHTDLLPETLEEQVICYADKFFSKTRLDREKTIEQAEKSVAKHGEEGLKRFCRWKEMFE
;
A
#
# COMPACT_ATOMS: atom_id res chain seq x y z
N LEU A 1 -6.32 12.52 0.89
CA LEU A 1 -7.69 11.99 0.94
C LEU A 1 -8.20 11.48 -0.41
N ARG A 2 -7.97 12.22 -1.50
CA ARG A 2 -8.42 11.80 -2.85
C ARG A 2 -7.74 10.49 -3.29
N HIS A 3 -6.45 10.36 -3.02
CA HIS A 3 -5.71 9.13 -3.32
C HIS A 3 -6.29 7.96 -2.52
N SER A 4 -6.49 8.13 -1.22
CA SER A 4 -7.02 7.07 -0.36
C SER A 4 -8.45 6.69 -0.76
N SER A 5 -9.29 7.68 -1.13
CA SER A 5 -10.64 7.40 -1.63
C SER A 5 -10.62 6.58 -2.91
N ALA A 6 -9.70 6.88 -3.83
CA ALA A 6 -9.56 6.14 -5.08
C ALA A 6 -9.13 4.70 -4.82
N VAL A 7 -8.17 4.51 -3.91
CA VAL A 7 -7.71 3.17 -3.52
C VAL A 7 -8.85 2.38 -2.88
N ALA A 8 -9.61 3.00 -1.97
CA ALA A 8 -10.75 2.37 -1.32
C ALA A 8 -11.80 1.91 -2.35
N ARG A 9 -12.13 2.79 -3.29
CA ARG A 9 -13.12 2.48 -4.33
C ARG A 9 -12.69 1.30 -5.18
N LYS A 10 -11.43 1.29 -5.62
CA LYS A 10 -10.92 0.20 -6.44
C LYS A 10 -10.85 -1.12 -5.67
N ALA A 11 -10.37 -1.09 -4.44
CA ALA A 11 -10.29 -2.29 -3.60
C ALA A 11 -11.68 -2.87 -3.34
N LEU A 12 -12.67 -2.02 -3.05
CA LEU A 12 -14.05 -2.45 -2.85
C LEU A 12 -14.66 -3.02 -4.13
N ASP A 13 -14.38 -2.42 -5.28
CA ASP A 13 -14.84 -2.93 -6.56
C ASP A 13 -14.30 -4.34 -6.82
N ILE A 14 -13.02 -4.56 -6.59
CA ILE A 14 -12.40 -5.89 -6.71
C ILE A 14 -13.09 -6.88 -5.76
N ALA A 15 -13.27 -6.50 -4.50
CA ALA A 15 -13.89 -7.36 -3.50
C ALA A 15 -15.31 -7.77 -3.89
N LYS A 16 -16.07 -6.84 -4.47
CA LYS A 16 -17.45 -7.11 -4.91
C LYS A 16 -17.51 -7.99 -6.16
N ARG A 17 -16.49 -7.91 -7.04
CA ARG A 17 -16.40 -8.77 -8.21
C ARG A 17 -15.95 -10.19 -7.86
N HIS A 18 -15.36 -10.39 -6.69
CA HIS A 18 -14.81 -11.67 -6.25
C HIS A 18 -15.41 -12.10 -4.90
N PRO A 19 -16.74 -12.35 -4.84
CA PRO A 19 -17.37 -12.75 -3.58
C PRO A 19 -16.83 -14.07 -3.02
N GLU A 20 -16.25 -14.91 -3.88
CA GLU A 20 -15.63 -16.17 -3.45
C GLU A 20 -14.44 -15.96 -2.51
N LEU A 21 -13.80 -14.78 -2.54
CA LEU A 21 -12.67 -14.47 -1.67
C LEU A 21 -13.12 -14.08 -0.25
N ASN A 22 -14.41 -13.83 -0.07
CA ASN A 22 -15.00 -13.50 1.24
C ASN A 22 -14.25 -12.39 1.98
N LEU A 23 -13.98 -11.29 1.28
CA LEU A 23 -13.22 -10.16 1.83
C LEU A 23 -14.07 -9.33 2.79
N ASP A 24 -13.43 -8.80 3.83
CA ASP A 24 -14.06 -7.93 4.82
C ASP A 24 -14.20 -6.51 4.26
N LEU A 25 -15.38 -6.18 3.71
CA LEU A 25 -15.60 -4.91 3.01
C LEU A 25 -15.44 -3.70 3.92
N ASN A 26 -15.94 -3.77 5.15
CA ASN A 26 -15.83 -2.65 6.09
C ASN A 26 -14.37 -2.38 6.46
N PHE A 27 -13.62 -3.45 6.71
CA PHE A 27 -12.19 -3.33 7.02
C PHE A 27 -11.44 -2.75 5.83
N ILE A 28 -11.73 -3.18 4.60
CA ILE A 28 -11.08 -2.68 3.39
C ILE A 28 -11.33 -1.18 3.24
N GLU A 29 -12.57 -0.73 3.41
CA GLU A 29 -12.90 0.69 3.28
C GLU A 29 -12.17 1.53 4.31
N GLU A 30 -12.25 1.16 5.58
CA GLU A 30 -11.59 1.89 6.67
C GLU A 30 -10.07 1.94 6.45
N THR A 31 -9.49 0.79 6.14
CA THR A 31 -8.04 0.67 6.08
C THR A 31 -7.47 1.36 4.84
N ALA A 32 -8.16 1.27 3.72
CA ALA A 32 -7.73 1.99 2.52
C ALA A 32 -7.71 3.51 2.77
N MET A 33 -8.68 4.03 3.51
CA MET A 33 -8.69 5.45 3.87
C MET A 33 -7.54 5.84 4.79
N LEU A 34 -7.01 4.91 5.58
CA LEU A 34 -5.97 5.17 6.57
C LEU A 34 -4.56 4.73 6.15
N HIS A 35 -4.44 4.01 5.02
CA HIS A 35 -3.16 3.36 4.69
C HIS A 35 -1.97 4.32 4.52
N ASP A 36 -2.23 5.55 4.17
CA ASP A 36 -1.21 6.57 3.95
C ASP A 36 -1.12 7.62 5.07
N ILE A 37 -1.76 7.38 6.22
CA ILE A 37 -1.84 8.39 7.28
C ILE A 37 -0.46 8.87 7.74
N GLY A 38 0.56 8.01 7.68
CA GLY A 38 1.92 8.35 8.09
C GLY A 38 2.64 9.34 7.18
N VAL A 39 2.09 9.62 6.02
CA VAL A 39 2.73 10.51 5.03
C VAL A 39 2.92 11.92 5.59
N ILE A 40 2.06 12.36 6.51
CA ILE A 40 2.15 13.68 7.12
C ILE A 40 3.44 13.88 7.94
N LYS A 41 4.09 12.80 8.37
CA LYS A 41 5.34 12.85 9.12
C LYS A 41 6.58 12.85 8.23
N THR A 42 6.39 12.77 6.92
CA THR A 42 7.50 12.67 5.98
C THR A 42 7.80 13.98 5.27
N ASP A 43 9.02 14.09 4.75
CA ASP A 43 9.44 15.23 3.92
C ASP A 43 9.07 14.91 2.47
N ALA A 44 7.90 15.36 2.05
CA ALA A 44 7.36 15.13 0.71
C ALA A 44 6.60 16.38 0.25
N PRO A 45 7.33 17.47 -0.11
CA PRO A 45 6.70 18.76 -0.43
C PRO A 45 5.79 18.69 -1.67
N ASP A 46 6.03 17.76 -2.60
CA ASP A 46 5.19 17.60 -3.79
C ASP A 46 3.74 17.24 -3.44
N ILE A 47 3.52 16.66 -2.27
CA ILE A 47 2.18 16.34 -1.77
C ILE A 47 1.85 17.12 -0.51
N LYS A 48 2.56 18.23 -0.30
CA LYS A 48 2.35 19.18 0.81
C LYS A 48 2.55 18.57 2.19
N CYS A 49 3.54 17.68 2.31
CA CYS A 49 3.93 17.10 3.58
C CYS A 49 5.32 17.59 3.95
N TYR A 50 5.46 18.17 5.13
CA TYR A 50 6.66 18.89 5.56
C TYR A 50 7.23 18.35 6.88
N GLY A 51 7.11 17.03 7.09
CA GLY A 51 7.73 16.37 8.22
C GLY A 51 9.24 16.18 8.00
N ASN A 52 9.88 15.48 8.92
CA ASN A 52 11.34 15.30 8.91
C ASN A 52 11.78 13.92 8.43
N GLU A 53 10.87 12.95 8.37
CA GLU A 53 11.20 11.58 8.04
C GLU A 53 11.27 11.32 6.55
N PRO A 54 12.15 10.41 6.08
CA PRO A 54 12.14 10.01 4.67
C PRO A 54 10.79 9.43 4.25
N TYR A 55 10.38 9.70 3.03
CA TYR A 55 9.08 9.26 2.53
C TYR A 55 8.89 7.74 2.64
N ILE A 56 9.94 6.95 2.43
CA ILE A 56 9.83 5.49 2.49
C ILE A 56 9.35 4.98 3.86
N ARG A 57 9.48 5.78 4.91
CA ARG A 57 9.03 5.41 6.24
C ARG A 57 7.54 5.67 6.49
N HIS A 58 6.81 6.22 5.52
CA HIS A 58 5.40 6.59 5.75
C HIS A 58 4.53 5.41 6.20
N GLY A 59 4.79 4.21 5.69
CA GLY A 59 4.03 3.02 6.09
C GLY A 59 4.24 2.65 7.55
N VAL A 60 5.50 2.55 7.99
CA VAL A 60 5.81 2.19 9.38
C VAL A 60 5.41 3.30 10.35
N LEU A 61 5.50 4.56 9.94
CA LEU A 61 5.06 5.68 10.77
C LEU A 61 3.54 5.67 10.94
N GLY A 62 2.81 5.40 9.87
CA GLY A 62 1.35 5.24 9.94
C GLY A 62 0.95 4.06 10.82
N ALA A 63 1.69 2.96 10.72
CA ALA A 63 1.44 1.80 11.57
C ALA A 63 1.61 2.12 13.05
N GLU A 64 2.65 2.87 13.41
CA GLU A 64 2.85 3.32 14.80
C GLU A 64 1.66 4.15 15.28
N MET A 65 1.19 5.09 14.44
CA MET A 65 0.03 5.93 14.77
C MET A 65 -1.22 5.08 15.01
N LEU A 66 -1.48 4.10 14.15
CA LEU A 66 -2.67 3.27 14.26
C LEU A 66 -2.60 2.28 15.43
N ARG A 67 -1.41 1.75 15.74
CA ARG A 67 -1.25 0.91 16.93
C ARG A 67 -1.50 1.71 18.21
N ALA A 68 -1.09 2.97 18.25
CA ALA A 68 -1.36 3.86 19.37
C ALA A 68 -2.87 4.09 19.57
N GLU A 69 -3.65 4.00 18.49
CA GLU A 69 -5.11 4.13 18.55
C GLU A 69 -5.83 2.79 18.74
N GLY A 70 -5.10 1.71 18.98
CA GLY A 70 -5.70 0.39 19.18
C GLY A 70 -6.18 -0.27 17.90
N MET A 71 -5.56 0.01 16.74
CA MET A 71 -5.94 -0.51 15.45
C MET A 71 -4.83 -1.36 14.82
N PRO A 72 -4.50 -2.53 15.43
CA PRO A 72 -3.35 -3.32 14.97
C PRO A 72 -3.52 -3.95 13.58
N ARG A 73 -4.74 -4.35 13.19
CA ARG A 73 -4.98 -4.90 11.86
C ARG A 73 -4.80 -3.85 10.77
N HIS A 74 -5.24 -2.63 11.04
CA HIS A 74 -5.07 -1.49 10.13
C HIS A 74 -3.60 -1.11 10.02
N ALA A 75 -2.88 -1.16 11.14
CA ALA A 75 -1.45 -0.87 11.18
C ALA A 75 -0.66 -1.82 10.25
N ARG A 76 -1.02 -3.10 10.24
CA ARG A 76 -0.35 -4.07 9.37
C ARG A 76 -0.45 -3.67 7.89
N VAL A 77 -1.61 -3.18 7.45
CA VAL A 77 -1.78 -2.73 6.06
C VAL A 77 -0.86 -1.53 5.78
N CYS A 78 -0.80 -0.57 6.70
CA CYS A 78 0.06 0.60 6.54
C CYS A 78 1.52 0.21 6.32
N GLU A 79 2.06 -0.64 7.17
CA GLU A 79 3.49 -0.96 7.12
C GLU A 79 3.85 -1.91 5.96
N ARG A 80 2.87 -2.53 5.32
CA ARG A 80 3.08 -3.57 4.29
C ARG A 80 2.67 -3.14 2.89
N HIS A 81 2.30 -1.87 2.68
CA HIS A 81 1.81 -1.42 1.37
C HIS A 81 2.87 -0.71 0.52
N THR A 82 4.03 -0.40 1.04
CA THR A 82 5.09 0.29 0.27
C THR A 82 5.58 -0.62 -0.86
N GLY A 83 5.56 -0.08 -2.08
CA GLY A 83 5.79 -0.90 -3.27
C GLY A 83 4.75 -2.04 -3.32
N ALA A 84 5.18 -3.23 -3.66
CA ALA A 84 4.36 -4.44 -3.56
C ALA A 84 4.74 -5.23 -2.31
N GLY A 85 5.01 -4.52 -1.21
CA GLY A 85 5.60 -5.07 0.01
C GLY A 85 7.10 -5.13 -0.09
N LEU A 86 7.77 -5.30 1.04
CA LEU A 86 9.23 -5.39 1.11
C LEU A 86 9.61 -6.57 2.00
N SER A 87 10.42 -7.48 1.47
CA SER A 87 10.96 -8.58 2.27
C SER A 87 12.13 -8.08 3.13
N LEU A 88 12.46 -8.83 4.17
CA LEU A 88 13.65 -8.58 4.99
C LEU A 88 14.90 -8.48 4.09
N GLN A 89 15.03 -9.39 3.13
CA GLN A 89 16.17 -9.40 2.22
C GLN A 89 16.24 -8.11 1.40
N GLU A 90 15.12 -7.63 0.89
CA GLU A 90 15.07 -6.38 0.14
C GLU A 90 15.47 -5.20 1.01
N ILE A 91 14.98 -5.16 2.26
CA ILE A 91 15.31 -4.09 3.20
C ILE A 91 16.80 -4.06 3.49
N VAL A 92 17.40 -5.21 3.79
CA VAL A 92 18.81 -5.31 4.14
C VAL A 92 19.70 -5.03 2.93
N SER A 93 19.41 -5.66 1.79
CA SER A 93 20.25 -5.53 0.59
C SER A 93 20.26 -4.10 0.02
N ARG A 94 19.15 -3.37 0.19
CA ARG A 94 19.02 -1.99 -0.27
C ARG A 94 19.34 -0.97 0.81
N ASN A 95 19.70 -1.43 1.99
CA ASN A 95 20.01 -0.58 3.15
C ASN A 95 18.90 0.45 3.41
N LEU A 96 17.66 -0.02 3.42
CA LEU A 96 16.51 0.86 3.65
C LEU A 96 16.34 1.19 5.15
N PRO A 97 15.90 2.42 5.49
CA PRO A 97 15.72 2.82 6.89
C PRO A 97 14.39 2.30 7.45
N LEU A 98 14.24 0.99 7.46
CA LEU A 98 13.03 0.29 7.88
C LEU A 98 13.39 -0.82 8.87
N PRO A 99 12.44 -1.28 9.69
CA PRO A 99 12.68 -2.41 10.59
C PRO A 99 13.15 -3.64 9.80
N HIS A 100 14.08 -4.40 10.39
CA HIS A 100 14.61 -5.61 9.75
C HIS A 100 13.65 -6.78 10.00
N THR A 101 12.57 -6.78 9.25
CA THR A 101 11.54 -7.82 9.24
C THR A 101 10.83 -7.81 7.90
N ASP A 102 10.12 -8.88 7.59
CA ASP A 102 9.31 -8.92 6.37
C ASP A 102 8.12 -7.96 6.52
N LEU A 103 7.99 -7.04 5.58
CA LEU A 103 6.85 -6.12 5.48
C LEU A 103 6.08 -6.46 4.20
N LEU A 104 5.52 -7.67 4.19
CA LEU A 104 4.80 -8.23 3.03
C LEU A 104 3.31 -8.36 3.36
N PRO A 105 2.43 -7.97 2.43
CA PRO A 105 0.99 -8.22 2.61
C PRO A 105 0.72 -9.72 2.71
N GLU A 106 0.07 -10.15 3.79
CA GLU A 106 -0.19 -11.56 4.05
C GLU A 106 -1.67 -11.92 3.91
N THR A 107 -2.57 -11.13 4.52
CA THR A 107 -4.00 -11.39 4.37
C THR A 107 -4.49 -10.95 3.00
N LEU A 108 -5.61 -11.50 2.55
CA LEU A 108 -6.20 -11.10 1.26
C LEU A 108 -6.57 -9.62 1.27
N GLU A 109 -7.06 -9.09 2.39
CA GLU A 109 -7.37 -7.66 2.53
C GLU A 109 -6.10 -6.81 2.37
N GLU A 110 -5.00 -7.22 3.01
CA GLU A 110 -3.72 -6.52 2.86
C GLU A 110 -3.25 -6.52 1.41
N GLN A 111 -3.40 -7.66 0.74
CA GLN A 111 -2.98 -7.81 -0.65
C GLN A 111 -3.83 -6.98 -1.60
N VAL A 112 -5.16 -7.00 -1.46
CA VAL A 112 -6.03 -6.25 -2.37
C VAL A 112 -5.85 -4.75 -2.23
N ILE A 113 -5.63 -4.25 -1.02
CA ILE A 113 -5.39 -2.82 -0.79
C ILE A 113 -4.04 -2.42 -1.40
N CYS A 114 -2.99 -3.21 -1.17
CA CYS A 114 -1.68 -2.96 -1.74
C CYS A 114 -1.74 -2.98 -3.27
N TYR A 115 -2.45 -3.94 -3.83
CA TYR A 115 -2.66 -4.04 -5.28
C TYR A 115 -3.38 -2.80 -5.82
N ALA A 116 -4.51 -2.43 -5.24
CA ALA A 116 -5.29 -1.28 -5.67
C ALA A 116 -4.48 0.02 -5.60
N ASP A 117 -3.66 0.17 -4.57
CA ASP A 117 -2.82 1.35 -4.38
C ASP A 117 -1.88 1.60 -5.55
N LYS A 118 -1.41 0.54 -6.21
CA LYS A 118 -0.43 0.66 -7.31
C LYS A 118 -1.02 1.29 -8.57
N PHE A 119 -2.32 1.44 -8.66
CA PHE A 119 -3.00 2.04 -9.81
C PHE A 119 -3.14 3.56 -9.71
N PHE A 120 -2.76 4.15 -8.58
CA PHE A 120 -2.96 5.58 -8.33
C PHE A 120 -1.68 6.25 -7.85
N SER A 121 -1.42 7.44 -8.39
CA SER A 121 -0.32 8.29 -7.95
C SER A 121 -0.87 9.43 -7.09
N LYS A 122 -0.14 9.84 -6.05
CA LYS A 122 -0.52 10.99 -5.23
C LYS A 122 -0.39 12.32 -5.97
N THR A 123 0.37 12.34 -7.07
CA THR A 123 0.60 13.56 -7.85
C THR A 123 -0.29 13.67 -9.08
N ARG A 124 -0.97 12.59 -9.47
CA ARG A 124 -1.90 12.56 -10.61
C ARG A 124 -3.22 11.93 -10.17
N LEU A 125 -3.95 12.64 -9.33
CA LEU A 125 -5.13 12.14 -8.64
C LEU A 125 -6.33 11.89 -9.56
N ASP A 126 -6.31 12.44 -10.77
CA ASP A 126 -7.37 12.33 -11.76
C ASP A 126 -7.21 11.11 -12.68
N ARG A 127 -6.14 10.31 -12.50
CA ARG A 127 -5.83 9.20 -13.39
C ARG A 127 -5.66 7.87 -12.66
N GLU A 128 -6.39 6.87 -13.15
CA GLU A 128 -6.12 5.49 -12.79
C GLU A 128 -5.19 4.90 -13.86
N LYS A 129 -4.10 4.26 -13.41
CA LYS A 129 -3.19 3.57 -14.33
C LYS A 129 -3.87 2.34 -14.92
N THR A 130 -3.52 2.00 -16.16
CA THR A 130 -3.85 0.68 -16.71
C THR A 130 -3.02 -0.39 -16.00
N ILE A 131 -3.38 -1.66 -16.17
CA ILE A 131 -2.60 -2.77 -15.59
C ILE A 131 -1.15 -2.70 -16.07
N GLU A 132 -0.94 -2.44 -17.37
CA GLU A 132 0.40 -2.35 -17.96
C GLU A 132 1.21 -1.20 -17.35
N GLN A 133 0.58 -0.07 -17.13
CA GLN A 133 1.23 1.10 -16.50
C GLN A 133 1.59 0.80 -15.04
N ALA A 134 0.71 0.12 -14.32
CA ALA A 134 0.98 -0.27 -12.93
C ALA A 134 2.12 -1.28 -12.86
N GLU A 135 2.16 -2.26 -13.76
CA GLU A 135 3.25 -3.24 -13.84
C GLU A 135 4.59 -2.55 -14.07
N LYS A 136 4.65 -1.59 -15.01
CA LYS A 136 5.88 -0.84 -15.29
C LYS A 136 6.34 -0.05 -14.08
N SER A 137 5.41 0.55 -13.37
CA SER A 137 5.71 1.33 -12.16
C SER A 137 6.29 0.44 -11.07
N VAL A 138 5.68 -0.73 -10.84
CA VAL A 138 6.14 -1.69 -9.84
C VAL A 138 7.51 -2.25 -10.22
N ALA A 139 7.72 -2.55 -11.52
CA ALA A 139 8.98 -3.12 -12.02
C ALA A 139 10.19 -2.21 -11.75
N LYS A 140 9.99 -0.89 -11.68
CA LYS A 140 11.06 0.06 -11.37
C LYS A 140 11.68 -0.18 -9.99
N HIS A 141 10.93 -0.82 -9.09
CA HIS A 141 11.36 -1.08 -7.71
C HIS A 141 11.85 -2.52 -7.49
N GLY A 142 12.03 -3.29 -8.55
CA GLY A 142 12.65 -4.61 -8.51
C GLY A 142 11.74 -5.75 -8.93
N GLU A 143 12.37 -6.90 -9.24
CA GLU A 143 11.68 -8.07 -9.76
C GLU A 143 10.78 -8.75 -8.74
N GLU A 144 11.19 -8.78 -7.46
CA GLU A 144 10.42 -9.47 -6.43
C GLU A 144 9.05 -8.83 -6.23
N GLY A 145 9.01 -7.50 -6.20
CA GLY A 145 7.75 -6.76 -6.13
C GLY A 145 6.88 -7.00 -7.35
N LEU A 146 7.48 -7.03 -8.53
CA LEU A 146 6.74 -7.30 -9.77
C LEU A 146 6.12 -8.70 -9.76
N LYS A 147 6.86 -9.70 -9.29
CA LYS A 147 6.33 -11.07 -9.17
C LYS A 147 5.11 -11.12 -8.24
N ARG A 148 5.18 -10.44 -7.11
CA ARG A 148 4.05 -10.36 -6.17
C ARG A 148 2.85 -9.68 -6.83
N PHE A 149 3.08 -8.55 -7.52
CA PHE A 149 2.03 -7.82 -8.21
C PHE A 149 1.36 -8.69 -9.28
N CYS A 150 2.13 -9.43 -10.05
CA CYS A 150 1.58 -10.31 -11.10
C CYS A 150 0.73 -11.44 -10.52
N ARG A 151 1.11 -12.00 -9.37
CA ARG A 151 0.27 -12.99 -8.67
C ARG A 151 -1.06 -12.38 -8.26
N TRP A 152 -1.03 -11.16 -7.70
CA TRP A 152 -2.26 -10.46 -7.31
C TRP A 152 -3.13 -10.14 -8.53
N LYS A 153 -2.51 -9.79 -9.65
CA LYS A 153 -3.26 -9.56 -10.89
C LYS A 153 -4.08 -10.78 -11.28
N GLU A 154 -3.49 -11.97 -11.20
CA GLU A 154 -4.20 -13.20 -11.49
C GLU A 154 -5.36 -13.46 -10.52
N MET A 155 -5.20 -13.07 -9.25
CA MET A 155 -6.20 -13.28 -8.22
C MET A 155 -7.36 -12.29 -8.30
N PHE A 156 -7.08 -11.03 -8.66
CA PHE A 156 -8.01 -9.91 -8.48
C PHE A 156 -8.63 -9.37 -9.77
N GLU A 157 -8.13 -9.76 -10.94
CA GLU A 157 -8.69 -9.34 -12.24
C GLU A 157 -9.62 -10.38 -12.92
#